data_f2aa6cba52c38b05dab98c9b08dcc557
#
_entry.id   f2aa6cba52c38b05dab98c9b08dcc557
#
_cell.length_a   1.000
_cell.length_b   1.000
_cell.length_c   1.000
_cell.angle_alpha   90.00
_cell.angle_beta   90.00
_cell.angle_gamma   90.00
#
_symmetry.space_group_name_H-M   'P 1'
#
loop_
_entity.id
_entity.type
_entity.pdbx_description
1 polymer ?
#
loop_
_entity_poly.entity_id
_entity_poly.type
_entity_poly.pdbx_seq_one_letter_code
_entity_poly.pdbx_strand_id
1 'polypeptide(L)'
;DRSVSRGLGDVYKRQVLCITRSADINPDDEIYESTDDYRTHMKKIIKMRARLKPVRLEIEGNRHKEIKKYLSERLNISEQDIFKSQAPLDLKYVYKLTDKVSKEERKNGCYRPFVPELNRDFIPGVSVTKQILEEDKLLSFPFDSMDTFIELLKESAKDKETLSIKITIYRLARQARIVKYLCEAAENGKEVLVLMELRARFDEENNINYSEILEEAGCKVCLLYTSPSPRDTE
;
A
#
# COMPACT_ATOMS: atom_id res chain seq x y z
N ASP A 1 15.06 9.44 -10.49
CA ASP A 1 16.54 9.38 -10.29
C ASP A 1 17.22 10.35 -11.25
N ARG A 2 17.88 11.36 -10.69
CA ARG A 2 18.63 12.35 -11.47
C ARG A 2 20.03 11.81 -11.73
N SER A 3 20.32 11.36 -12.94
CA SER A 3 21.71 11.10 -13.33
C SER A 3 22.38 12.40 -13.78
N VAL A 4 23.44 12.78 -13.09
CA VAL A 4 24.33 13.86 -13.50
C VAL A 4 25.42 13.27 -14.37
N SER A 5 25.46 13.58 -15.67
CA SER A 5 26.58 13.22 -16.53
C SER A 5 27.71 14.25 -16.34
N ARG A 6 28.92 13.80 -15.99
CA ARG A 6 30.14 14.59 -16.08
C ARG A 6 30.57 14.67 -17.56
N GLY A 7 30.39 15.80 -18.17
CA GLY A 7 30.92 16.10 -19.51
C GLY A 7 32.10 17.04 -19.43
N LEU A 8 33.14 16.80 -20.19
CA LEU A 8 34.21 17.75 -20.48
C LEU A 8 33.65 18.81 -21.47
N GLY A 9 33.55 20.08 -21.01
CA GLY A 9 33.08 21.21 -21.81
C GLY A 9 31.71 21.72 -21.39
N ASP A 10 31.49 23.02 -21.52
CA ASP A 10 30.42 23.84 -20.95
C ASP A 10 28.98 23.59 -21.43
N VAL A 11 28.67 22.43 -21.98
CA VAL A 11 27.31 22.06 -22.42
C VAL A 11 26.79 20.87 -21.64
N TYR A 12 26.07 21.14 -20.57
CA TYR A 12 25.35 20.13 -19.83
C TYR A 12 24.11 19.66 -20.62
N LYS A 13 24.15 18.44 -21.13
CA LYS A 13 22.96 17.80 -21.69
C LYS A 13 22.16 17.21 -20.55
N ARG A 14 21.01 17.78 -20.23
CA ARG A 14 20.04 17.22 -19.24
C ARG A 14 18.96 16.49 -19.99
N GLN A 15 18.67 15.27 -19.56
CA GLN A 15 17.63 14.44 -20.14
C GLN A 15 16.79 13.83 -18.99
N VAL A 16 15.47 13.87 -19.13
CA VAL A 16 14.59 13.18 -18.22
C VAL A 16 14.41 11.75 -18.70
N LEU A 17 14.58 10.81 -17.80
CA LEU A 17 14.52 9.38 -18.06
C LEU A 17 13.57 8.73 -17.06
N CYS A 18 12.81 7.73 -17.53
CA CYS A 18 12.04 6.83 -16.67
C CYS A 18 12.47 5.38 -16.95
N ILE A 19 12.90 4.69 -15.91
CA ILE A 19 13.32 3.28 -15.99
C ILE A 19 12.25 2.43 -15.30
N THR A 20 11.67 1.50 -16.06
CA THR A 20 10.85 0.43 -15.50
C THR A 20 11.72 -0.80 -15.31
N ARG A 21 11.72 -1.37 -14.12
CA ARG A 21 12.43 -2.60 -13.78
C ARG A 21 11.46 -3.77 -13.74
N SER A 22 11.97 -4.97 -13.98
CA SER A 22 11.21 -6.18 -13.72
C SER A 22 10.72 -6.18 -12.26
N ALA A 23 9.53 -6.69 -12.04
CA ALA A 23 9.00 -6.95 -10.70
C ALA A 23 8.88 -8.46 -10.44
N ASP A 24 9.45 -9.25 -11.32
CA ASP A 24 9.31 -10.70 -11.38
C ASP A 24 10.34 -11.36 -10.44
N ILE A 25 10.12 -11.20 -9.15
CA ILE A 25 10.68 -12.05 -8.11
C ILE A 25 9.51 -12.71 -7.42
N ASN A 26 9.44 -14.02 -7.55
CA ASN A 26 8.55 -14.80 -6.72
C ASN A 26 9.26 -15.05 -5.38
N PRO A 27 8.69 -14.64 -4.24
CA PRO A 27 9.27 -14.92 -2.92
C PRO A 27 9.53 -16.42 -2.66
N ASP A 28 8.81 -17.31 -3.34
CA ASP A 28 8.93 -18.75 -3.18
C ASP A 28 10.13 -19.34 -3.95
N ASP A 29 10.65 -18.62 -4.95
CA ASP A 29 11.83 -19.06 -5.75
C ASP A 29 13.15 -18.73 -5.05
N GLU A 30 13.13 -17.83 -4.07
CA GLU A 30 14.28 -17.52 -3.24
C GLU A 30 14.40 -18.54 -2.10
N ILE A 31 15.60 -19.04 -1.87
CA ILE A 31 15.87 -20.00 -0.79
C ILE A 31 15.47 -19.36 0.54
N TYR A 32 14.36 -19.82 1.06
CA TYR A 32 13.90 -19.50 2.40
C TYR A 32 14.68 -20.39 3.38
N GLU A 33 15.68 -19.82 4.03
CA GLU A 33 16.31 -20.50 5.14
C GLU A 33 15.28 -20.56 6.29
N SER A 34 14.96 -21.76 6.73
CA SER A 34 13.91 -22.04 7.72
C SER A 34 14.11 -21.34 9.08
N THR A 35 15.24 -20.66 9.25
CA THR A 35 15.60 -19.88 10.44
C THR A 35 15.27 -18.40 10.34
N ASP A 36 14.98 -17.88 9.13
CA ASP A 36 14.64 -16.46 8.94
C ASP A 36 13.14 -16.22 9.24
N ASP A 37 12.85 -15.14 9.95
CA ASP A 37 11.48 -14.63 10.05
C ASP A 37 10.98 -14.19 8.65
N TYR A 38 9.78 -14.59 8.28
CA TYR A 38 9.18 -14.30 6.96
C TYR A 38 9.15 -12.79 6.65
N ARG A 39 8.98 -11.94 7.63
CA ARG A 39 9.08 -10.48 7.45
C ARG A 39 10.45 -10.04 6.97
N THR A 40 11.49 -10.63 7.55
CA THR A 40 12.89 -10.38 7.15
C THR A 40 13.11 -10.80 5.71
N HIS A 41 12.59 -11.97 5.32
CA HIS A 41 12.62 -12.46 3.95
C HIS A 41 11.89 -11.48 3.00
N MET A 42 10.67 -11.07 3.31
CA MET A 42 9.92 -10.11 2.51
C MET A 42 10.61 -8.75 2.40
N LYS A 43 11.23 -8.24 3.48
CA LYS A 43 12.06 -7.02 3.43
C LYS A 43 13.24 -7.16 2.47
N LYS A 44 13.88 -8.33 2.40
CA LYS A 44 14.95 -8.64 1.42
C LYS A 44 14.39 -8.59 -0.02
N ILE A 45 13.26 -9.27 -0.26
CA ILE A 45 12.59 -9.28 -1.58
C ILE A 45 12.23 -7.87 -2.06
N ILE A 46 11.64 -7.05 -1.21
CA ILE A 46 11.28 -5.65 -1.55
C ILE A 46 12.54 -4.86 -1.97
N LYS A 47 13.65 -5.00 -1.23
CA LYS A 47 14.93 -4.37 -1.58
C LYS A 47 15.52 -4.89 -2.89
N MET A 48 15.38 -6.18 -3.16
CA MET A 48 15.86 -6.80 -4.40
C MET A 48 15.07 -6.30 -5.62
N ARG A 49 13.75 -6.12 -5.51
CA ARG A 49 12.91 -5.57 -6.60
C ARG A 49 13.43 -4.24 -7.13
N ALA A 50 13.95 -3.37 -6.26
CA ALA A 50 14.53 -2.09 -6.67
C ALA A 50 15.81 -2.22 -7.52
N ARG A 51 16.46 -3.38 -7.52
CA ARG A 51 17.72 -3.68 -8.23
C ARG A 51 17.53 -4.60 -9.43
N LEU A 52 16.32 -5.05 -9.70
CA LEU A 52 16.02 -5.93 -10.82
C LEU A 52 16.37 -5.31 -12.16
N LYS A 53 16.56 -6.19 -13.15
CA LYS A 53 16.90 -5.81 -14.52
C LYS A 53 15.94 -4.76 -15.08
N PRO A 54 16.43 -3.67 -15.67
CA PRO A 54 15.60 -2.77 -16.46
C PRO A 54 14.95 -3.52 -17.62
N VAL A 55 13.65 -3.33 -17.80
CA VAL A 55 12.87 -3.93 -18.91
C VAL A 55 12.29 -2.90 -19.84
N ARG A 56 12.28 -1.63 -19.44
CA ARG A 56 11.81 -0.52 -20.27
C ARG A 56 12.52 0.76 -19.87
N LEU A 57 12.95 1.51 -20.86
CA LEU A 57 13.50 2.87 -20.71
C LEU A 57 12.70 3.85 -21.54
N GLU A 58 12.23 4.91 -20.93
CA GLU A 58 11.57 6.02 -21.58
C GLU A 58 12.42 7.28 -21.50
N ILE A 59 12.56 7.98 -22.62
CA ILE A 59 13.38 9.18 -22.76
C ILE A 59 12.50 10.32 -23.24
N GLU A 60 12.48 11.44 -22.52
CA GLU A 60 11.74 12.62 -22.92
C GLU A 60 12.48 13.40 -24.01
N GLY A 61 11.75 13.87 -25.04
CA GLY A 61 12.25 14.79 -26.06
C GLY A 61 13.03 14.16 -27.24
N ASN A 62 13.81 14.96 -28.01
CA ASN A 62 14.28 14.61 -29.36
C ASN A 62 15.80 14.34 -29.53
N ARG A 63 16.61 14.40 -28.48
CA ARG A 63 18.09 14.33 -28.61
C ARG A 63 18.62 12.99 -28.15
N HIS A 64 18.76 11.98 -29.10
CA HIS A 64 18.74 10.64 -28.56
C HIS A 64 19.76 9.62 -29.03
N LYS A 65 20.35 9.76 -30.19
CA LYS A 65 21.15 8.64 -30.72
C LYS A 65 22.33 8.24 -29.81
N GLU A 66 23.13 9.23 -29.40
CA GLU A 66 24.30 8.98 -28.54
C GLU A 66 23.90 8.54 -27.12
N ILE A 67 22.87 9.21 -26.56
CA ILE A 67 22.37 8.89 -25.21
C ILE A 67 21.69 7.52 -25.22
N LYS A 68 20.94 7.19 -26.27
CA LYS A 68 20.27 5.90 -26.42
C LYS A 68 21.29 4.75 -26.39
N LYS A 69 22.35 4.84 -27.19
CA LYS A 69 23.39 3.83 -27.23
C LYS A 69 24.11 3.68 -25.89
N TYR A 70 24.53 4.80 -25.29
CA TYR A 70 25.17 4.80 -23.98
C TYR A 70 24.31 4.15 -22.90
N LEU A 71 23.02 4.48 -22.86
CA LEU A 71 22.09 3.93 -21.85
C LEU A 71 21.77 2.46 -22.12
N SER A 72 21.64 2.05 -23.37
CA SER A 72 21.47 0.64 -23.74
C SER A 72 22.61 -0.22 -23.21
N GLU A 73 23.85 0.22 -23.47
CA GLU A 73 25.04 -0.48 -22.97
C GLU A 73 25.15 -0.46 -21.44
N ARG A 74 24.91 0.69 -20.83
CA ARG A 74 25.08 0.87 -19.37
C ARG A 74 24.03 0.17 -18.54
N LEU A 75 22.79 0.10 -19.02
CA LEU A 75 21.66 -0.53 -18.36
C LEU A 75 21.43 -1.98 -18.82
N ASN A 76 22.21 -2.45 -19.79
CA ASN A 76 22.03 -3.74 -20.44
C ASN A 76 20.57 -3.97 -20.87
N ILE A 77 20.02 -2.99 -21.60
CA ILE A 77 18.66 -3.00 -22.13
C ILE A 77 18.70 -2.96 -23.65
N SER A 78 17.81 -3.73 -24.30
CA SER A 78 17.72 -3.72 -25.76
C SER A 78 17.30 -2.35 -26.28
N GLU A 79 17.83 -1.93 -27.44
CA GLU A 79 17.37 -0.69 -28.07
C GLU A 79 15.89 -0.71 -28.43
N GLN A 80 15.28 -1.89 -28.57
CA GLN A 80 13.84 -2.07 -28.84
C GLN A 80 12.99 -1.70 -27.62
N ASP A 81 13.56 -1.82 -26.42
CA ASP A 81 12.89 -1.50 -25.15
C ASP A 81 13.11 -0.04 -24.71
N ILE A 82 13.73 0.77 -25.60
CA ILE A 82 13.96 2.19 -25.37
C ILE A 82 12.97 3.02 -26.17
N PHE A 83 12.05 3.66 -25.46
CA PHE A 83 10.95 4.43 -26.03
C PHE A 83 11.20 5.93 -25.91
N LYS A 84 10.73 6.66 -26.90
CA LYS A 84 10.74 8.10 -26.92
C LYS A 84 9.38 8.62 -26.49
N SER A 85 9.35 9.56 -25.55
CA SER A 85 8.12 10.20 -25.12
C SER A 85 8.16 11.71 -25.38
N GLN A 86 7.05 12.26 -25.86
CA GLN A 86 6.81 13.70 -25.93
C GLN A 86 6.01 14.20 -24.73
N ALA A 87 5.39 13.28 -23.99
CA ALA A 87 4.67 13.57 -22.77
C ALA A 87 5.61 13.47 -21.55
N PRO A 88 5.28 14.13 -20.43
CA PRO A 88 6.01 13.96 -19.17
C PRO A 88 6.05 12.49 -18.77
N LEU A 89 7.24 11.99 -18.38
CA LEU A 89 7.46 10.57 -18.11
C LEU A 89 6.87 10.10 -16.76
N ASP A 90 6.78 10.98 -15.78
CA ASP A 90 6.17 10.69 -14.51
C ASP A 90 4.91 11.54 -14.31
N LEU A 91 3.75 10.90 -14.43
CA LEU A 91 2.45 11.55 -14.27
C LEU A 91 1.97 11.64 -12.82
N LYS A 92 2.78 11.21 -11.84
CA LYS A 92 2.38 11.27 -10.42
C LYS A 92 2.08 12.70 -9.93
N TYR A 93 2.65 13.70 -10.58
CA TYR A 93 2.34 15.09 -10.27
C TYR A 93 0.85 15.43 -10.47
N VAL A 94 0.16 14.70 -11.35
CA VAL A 94 -1.27 14.90 -11.62
C VAL A 94 -2.10 14.73 -10.35
N TYR A 95 -1.75 13.79 -9.49
CA TYR A 95 -2.44 13.61 -8.20
C TYR A 95 -2.35 14.84 -7.28
N LYS A 96 -1.32 15.67 -7.47
CA LYS A 96 -1.12 16.90 -6.70
C LYS A 96 -1.69 18.14 -7.40
N LEU A 97 -2.15 18.02 -8.65
CA LEU A 97 -2.73 19.16 -9.37
C LEU A 97 -3.99 19.68 -8.69
N THR A 98 -4.83 18.78 -8.19
CA THR A 98 -6.05 19.15 -7.48
C THR A 98 -5.78 20.04 -6.27
N ASP A 99 -4.59 19.94 -5.64
CA ASP A 99 -4.20 20.79 -4.51
C ASP A 99 -3.75 22.19 -4.93
N LYS A 100 -3.45 22.37 -6.23
CA LYS A 100 -2.95 23.61 -6.82
C LYS A 100 -4.00 24.42 -7.56
N VAL A 101 -5.12 23.79 -7.93
CA VAL A 101 -6.23 24.48 -8.60
C VAL A 101 -7.10 25.23 -7.58
N SER A 102 -7.70 26.35 -8.01
CA SER A 102 -8.62 27.13 -7.19
C SER A 102 -9.85 26.32 -6.78
N LYS A 103 -10.53 26.76 -5.72
CA LYS A 103 -11.79 26.11 -5.28
C LYS A 103 -12.85 26.12 -6.36
N GLU A 104 -12.89 27.17 -7.17
CA GLU A 104 -13.87 27.35 -8.25
C GLU A 104 -13.59 26.39 -9.42
N GLU A 105 -12.34 26.31 -9.86
CA GLU A 105 -11.92 25.35 -10.90
C GLU A 105 -12.14 23.91 -10.46
N ARG A 106 -11.86 23.59 -9.20
CA ARG A 106 -12.14 22.28 -8.63
C ARG A 106 -13.64 21.96 -8.64
N LYS A 107 -14.50 22.92 -8.29
CA LYS A 107 -15.94 22.76 -8.30
C LYS A 107 -16.48 22.48 -9.70
N ASN A 108 -15.89 23.11 -10.74
CA ASN A 108 -16.33 22.99 -12.12
C ASN A 108 -15.69 21.80 -12.87
N GLY A 109 -14.47 21.41 -12.49
CA GLY A 109 -13.69 20.39 -13.19
C GLY A 109 -13.59 19.04 -12.49
N CYS A 110 -14.06 18.90 -11.26
CA CYS A 110 -14.01 17.66 -10.51
C CYS A 110 -15.42 17.22 -10.09
N TYR A 111 -15.60 15.91 -10.04
CA TYR A 111 -16.81 15.36 -9.39
C TYR A 111 -16.83 15.74 -7.92
N ARG A 112 -18.02 15.79 -7.33
CA ARG A 112 -18.17 15.94 -5.88
C ARG A 112 -17.46 14.76 -5.20
N PRO A 113 -16.63 14.99 -4.17
CA PRO A 113 -16.07 13.90 -3.41
C PRO A 113 -17.18 12.99 -2.89
N PHE A 114 -17.00 11.70 -3.09
CA PHE A 114 -17.86 10.72 -2.45
C PHE A 114 -17.57 10.72 -0.95
N VAL A 115 -18.61 10.91 -0.15
CA VAL A 115 -18.54 10.87 1.31
C VAL A 115 -19.43 9.73 1.76
N PRO A 116 -18.86 8.67 2.38
CA PRO A 116 -19.66 7.61 2.97
C PRO A 116 -20.62 8.15 4.01
N GLU A 117 -21.85 7.66 4.01
CA GLU A 117 -22.86 8.07 4.98
C GLU A 117 -22.82 7.18 6.22
N LEU A 118 -23.29 7.69 7.35
CA LEU A 118 -23.56 6.84 8.50
C LEU A 118 -24.74 5.92 8.15
N ASN A 119 -24.57 4.64 8.42
CA ASN A 119 -25.61 3.65 8.17
C ASN A 119 -26.83 3.97 9.04
N ARG A 120 -28.03 3.97 8.43
CA ARG A 120 -29.29 4.39 9.07
C ARG A 120 -29.82 3.41 10.11
N ASP A 121 -29.34 2.17 10.06
CA ASP A 121 -29.72 1.13 11.02
C ASP A 121 -29.02 1.30 12.37
N PHE A 122 -28.04 2.22 12.45
CA PHE A 122 -27.36 2.57 13.69
C PHE A 122 -27.85 3.90 14.25
N ILE A 123 -28.21 3.89 15.52
CA ILE A 123 -28.67 5.09 16.25
C ILE A 123 -27.44 5.84 16.76
N PRO A 124 -27.19 7.09 16.31
CA PRO A 124 -26.07 7.87 16.77
C PRO A 124 -26.10 8.11 18.29
N GLY A 125 -24.93 8.02 18.94
CA GLY A 125 -24.79 8.24 20.38
C GLY A 125 -25.18 7.03 21.27
N VAL A 126 -25.69 5.97 20.67
CA VAL A 126 -25.94 4.70 21.37
C VAL A 126 -24.76 3.76 21.08
N SER A 127 -24.34 2.99 22.09
CA SER A 127 -23.25 2.00 21.93
C SER A 127 -23.53 1.07 20.76
N VAL A 128 -22.55 0.93 19.87
CA VAL A 128 -22.62 0.02 18.71
C VAL A 128 -22.76 -1.41 19.19
N THR A 129 -22.00 -1.79 20.19
CA THR A 129 -22.04 -3.13 20.81
C THR A 129 -23.45 -3.47 21.28
N LYS A 130 -24.14 -2.55 21.98
CA LYS A 130 -25.51 -2.79 22.44
C LYS A 130 -26.48 -3.01 21.30
N GLN A 131 -26.37 -2.23 20.23
CA GLN A 131 -27.25 -2.33 19.08
C GLN A 131 -27.07 -3.66 18.33
N ILE A 132 -25.84 -4.17 18.19
CA ILE A 132 -25.60 -5.46 17.53
C ILE A 132 -25.97 -6.67 18.39
N LEU A 133 -26.08 -6.50 19.72
CA LEU A 133 -26.62 -7.53 20.60
C LEU A 133 -28.15 -7.65 20.55
N GLU A 134 -28.82 -6.60 20.10
CA GLU A 134 -30.28 -6.57 19.97
C GLU A 134 -30.74 -7.14 18.62
N GLU A 135 -30.01 -6.85 17.53
CA GLU A 135 -30.33 -7.33 16.20
C GLU A 135 -29.13 -7.36 15.26
N ASP A 136 -29.18 -8.19 14.22
CA ASP A 136 -28.17 -8.24 13.18
C ASP A 136 -28.09 -6.93 12.40
N LYS A 137 -26.89 -6.39 12.23
CA LYS A 137 -26.61 -5.14 11.51
C LYS A 137 -25.74 -5.40 10.29
N LEU A 138 -26.08 -4.77 9.16
CA LEU A 138 -25.33 -4.87 7.92
C LEU A 138 -24.66 -3.52 7.60
N LEU A 139 -23.37 -3.56 7.28
CA LEU A 139 -22.60 -2.43 6.74
C LEU A 139 -22.17 -2.73 5.29
N SER A 140 -22.46 -1.81 4.38
CA SER A 140 -22.11 -1.93 2.95
C SER A 140 -21.03 -0.94 2.58
N PHE A 141 -19.78 -1.40 2.55
CA PHE A 141 -18.65 -0.58 2.13
C PHE A 141 -18.49 -0.55 0.60
N PRO A 142 -18.10 0.61 0.03
CA PRO A 142 -17.66 1.87 0.65
C PRO A 142 -18.79 2.87 0.90
N PHE A 143 -20.05 2.48 0.79
CA PHE A 143 -21.21 3.40 0.90
C PHE A 143 -21.45 3.81 2.34
N ASP A 144 -21.36 2.86 3.25
CA ASP A 144 -21.42 3.14 4.68
C ASP A 144 -20.05 3.59 5.22
N SER A 145 -20.07 4.48 6.21
CA SER A 145 -18.86 4.95 6.87
C SER A 145 -18.21 3.84 7.69
N MET A 146 -16.90 3.72 7.57
CA MET A 146 -16.08 2.87 8.45
C MET A 146 -16.11 3.32 9.91
N ASP A 147 -16.63 4.51 10.22
CA ASP A 147 -16.63 5.05 11.57
C ASP A 147 -17.45 4.17 12.53
N THR A 148 -18.55 3.55 12.07
CA THR A 148 -19.32 2.60 12.88
C THR A 148 -18.48 1.38 13.29
N PHE A 149 -17.75 0.80 12.34
CA PHE A 149 -16.83 -0.33 12.64
C PHE A 149 -15.69 0.09 13.56
N ILE A 150 -15.13 1.28 13.35
CA ILE A 150 -14.08 1.83 14.20
C ILE A 150 -14.59 2.08 15.63
N GLU A 151 -15.83 2.56 15.78
CA GLU A 151 -16.42 2.76 17.10
C GLU A 151 -16.67 1.42 17.81
N LEU A 152 -17.13 0.40 17.09
CA LEU A 152 -17.22 -0.97 17.63
C LEU A 152 -15.88 -1.46 18.20
N LEU A 153 -14.79 -1.30 17.43
CA LEU A 153 -13.45 -1.70 17.92
C LEU A 153 -13.02 -0.90 19.17
N LYS A 154 -13.31 0.40 19.15
CA LYS A 154 -13.00 1.29 20.28
C LYS A 154 -13.81 0.93 21.53
N GLU A 155 -15.09 0.62 21.40
CA GLU A 155 -15.91 0.12 22.48
C GLU A 155 -15.39 -1.21 22.99
N SER A 156 -15.15 -2.17 22.07
CA SER A 156 -14.63 -3.51 22.41
C SER A 156 -13.28 -3.44 23.13
N ALA A 157 -12.41 -2.51 22.76
CA ALA A 157 -11.12 -2.34 23.43
C ALA A 157 -11.26 -1.96 24.93
N LYS A 158 -12.34 -1.28 25.30
CA LYS A 158 -12.59 -0.77 26.66
C LYS A 158 -13.56 -1.62 27.47
N ASP A 159 -14.46 -2.30 26.79
CA ASP A 159 -15.50 -3.10 27.43
C ASP A 159 -14.90 -4.31 28.17
N LYS A 160 -15.25 -4.47 29.43
CA LYS A 160 -14.74 -5.56 30.29
C LYS A 160 -15.30 -6.93 29.89
N GLU A 161 -16.47 -6.97 29.28
CA GLU A 161 -17.11 -8.20 28.82
C GLU A 161 -16.49 -8.74 27.52
N THR A 162 -15.82 -7.89 26.77
CA THR A 162 -15.09 -8.31 25.56
C THR A 162 -13.81 -9.05 25.96
N LEU A 163 -13.74 -10.33 25.67
CA LEU A 163 -12.61 -11.20 26.02
C LEU A 163 -11.55 -11.25 24.92
N SER A 164 -11.99 -11.30 23.67
CA SER A 164 -11.07 -11.43 22.54
C SER A 164 -11.56 -10.67 21.30
N ILE A 165 -10.59 -10.24 20.46
CA ILE A 165 -10.82 -9.66 19.15
C ILE A 165 -10.03 -10.49 18.14
N LYS A 166 -10.70 -10.99 17.10
CA LYS A 166 -10.08 -11.74 15.99
C LYS A 166 -10.38 -11.05 14.67
N ILE A 167 -9.34 -10.73 13.92
CA ILE A 167 -9.48 -9.96 12.69
C ILE A 167 -8.52 -10.46 11.62
N THR A 168 -8.99 -10.47 10.36
CA THR A 168 -8.15 -10.72 9.18
C THR A 168 -7.94 -9.40 8.44
N ILE A 169 -6.69 -9.09 8.13
CA ILE A 169 -6.29 -7.84 7.47
C ILE A 169 -5.56 -8.17 6.18
N TYR A 170 -6.14 -7.73 5.06
CA TYR A 170 -5.49 -7.79 3.75
C TYR A 170 -4.72 -6.50 3.45
N ARG A 171 -5.39 -5.34 3.57
CA ARG A 171 -4.81 -4.01 3.36
C ARG A 171 -5.36 -3.02 4.37
N LEU A 172 -4.47 -2.13 4.80
CA LEU A 172 -4.82 -1.00 5.65
C LEU A 172 -4.38 0.32 5.00
N ALA A 173 -5.19 1.35 5.20
CA ALA A 173 -4.78 2.70 4.87
C ALA A 173 -3.57 3.12 5.73
N ARG A 174 -2.78 4.05 5.22
CA ARG A 174 -1.76 4.70 6.05
C ARG A 174 -2.45 5.40 7.22
N GLN A 175 -1.90 5.27 8.44
CA GLN A 175 -2.48 5.79 9.69
C GLN A 175 -3.85 5.16 10.03
N ALA A 176 -3.97 3.84 9.86
CA ALA A 176 -5.20 3.11 10.12
C ALA A 176 -5.59 3.15 11.60
N ARG A 177 -6.75 3.77 11.90
CA ARG A 177 -7.32 3.81 13.26
C ARG A 177 -7.59 2.41 13.84
N ILE A 178 -7.81 1.42 12.99
CA ILE A 178 -7.99 0.02 13.38
C ILE A 178 -6.80 -0.46 14.22
N VAL A 179 -5.55 -0.24 13.75
CA VAL A 179 -4.34 -0.67 14.46
C VAL A 179 -4.29 -0.08 15.86
N LYS A 180 -4.60 1.22 15.99
CA LYS A 180 -4.65 1.90 17.29
C LYS A 180 -5.56 1.17 18.30
N TYR A 181 -6.78 0.82 17.89
CA TYR A 181 -7.73 0.20 18.81
C TYR A 181 -7.45 -1.27 19.07
N LEU A 182 -6.79 -1.98 18.14
CA LEU A 182 -6.29 -3.33 18.39
C LEU A 182 -5.15 -3.32 19.43
N CYS A 183 -4.22 -2.37 19.32
CA CYS A 183 -3.18 -2.17 20.32
C CYS A 183 -3.79 -1.82 21.70
N GLU A 184 -4.71 -0.85 21.74
CA GLU A 184 -5.43 -0.46 22.98
C GLU A 184 -6.17 -1.65 23.62
N ALA A 185 -6.75 -2.53 22.79
CA ALA A 185 -7.40 -3.74 23.29
C ALA A 185 -6.40 -4.72 23.95
N ALA A 186 -5.27 -4.96 23.30
CA ALA A 186 -4.21 -5.83 23.85
C ALA A 186 -3.61 -5.25 25.13
N GLU A 187 -3.33 -3.95 25.18
CA GLU A 187 -2.86 -3.23 26.35
C GLU A 187 -3.87 -3.30 27.52
N ASN A 188 -5.17 -3.35 27.23
CA ASN A 188 -6.24 -3.55 28.19
C ASN A 188 -6.44 -5.04 28.60
N GLY A 189 -5.53 -5.92 28.19
CA GLY A 189 -5.51 -7.33 28.61
C GLY A 189 -6.43 -8.25 27.81
N LYS A 190 -6.94 -7.82 26.64
CA LYS A 190 -7.76 -8.65 25.77
C LYS A 190 -6.90 -9.55 24.88
N GLU A 191 -7.40 -10.73 24.54
CA GLU A 191 -6.76 -11.56 23.53
C GLU A 191 -7.04 -10.99 22.13
N VAL A 192 -6.00 -10.46 21.48
CA VAL A 192 -6.11 -9.92 20.12
C VAL A 192 -5.35 -10.83 19.15
N LEU A 193 -6.08 -11.45 18.21
CA LEU A 193 -5.52 -12.27 17.16
C LEU A 193 -5.71 -11.59 15.81
N VAL A 194 -4.61 -11.31 15.14
CA VAL A 194 -4.60 -10.66 13.82
C VAL A 194 -3.99 -11.59 12.78
N LEU A 195 -4.78 -11.98 11.78
CA LEU A 195 -4.28 -12.63 10.58
C LEU A 195 -3.94 -11.54 9.56
N MET A 196 -2.69 -11.46 9.14
CA MET A 196 -2.23 -10.41 8.23
C MET A 196 -1.61 -10.99 6.97
N GLU A 197 -2.12 -10.57 5.81
CA GLU A 197 -1.58 -10.90 4.49
C GLU A 197 -0.36 -10.02 4.19
N LEU A 198 0.84 -10.62 4.08
CA LEU A 198 2.05 -9.86 3.76
C LEU A 198 2.27 -9.66 2.26
N ARG A 199 1.63 -10.48 1.42
CA ARG A 199 1.76 -10.37 -0.04
C ARG A 199 0.74 -9.41 -0.68
N ALA A 200 0.12 -8.54 0.10
CA ALA A 200 -0.74 -7.49 -0.44
C ALA A 200 0.09 -6.56 -1.34
N ARG A 201 0.03 -6.79 -2.65
CA ARG A 201 0.88 -6.13 -3.66
C ARG A 201 0.85 -4.62 -3.53
N PHE A 202 2.03 -4.01 -3.41
CA PHE A 202 2.32 -2.59 -3.16
C PHE A 202 2.07 -2.08 -1.72
N ASP A 203 1.54 -2.92 -0.82
CA ASP A 203 1.34 -2.58 0.59
C ASP A 203 2.17 -3.47 1.53
N GLU A 204 3.09 -4.29 0.98
CA GLU A 204 3.90 -5.23 1.75
C GLU A 204 4.66 -4.54 2.88
N GLU A 205 5.32 -3.41 2.60
CA GLU A 205 6.08 -2.65 3.61
C GLU A 205 5.18 -2.11 4.71
N ASN A 206 4.00 -1.60 4.34
CA ASN A 206 3.01 -1.09 5.28
C ASN A 206 2.47 -2.20 6.20
N ASN A 207 2.16 -3.36 5.64
CA ASN A 207 1.66 -4.51 6.41
C ASN A 207 2.75 -5.09 7.33
N ILE A 208 4.01 -5.14 6.87
CA ILE A 208 5.14 -5.53 7.73
C ILE A 208 5.25 -4.60 8.94
N ASN A 209 5.23 -3.28 8.73
CA ASN A 209 5.33 -2.30 9.81
C ASN A 209 4.16 -2.42 10.80
N TYR A 210 2.95 -2.62 10.31
CA TYR A 210 1.80 -2.81 11.19
C TYR A 210 1.85 -4.13 11.96
N SER A 211 2.38 -5.21 11.35
CA SER A 211 2.57 -6.46 12.09
C SER A 211 3.53 -6.30 13.27
N GLU A 212 4.60 -5.53 13.08
CA GLU A 212 5.56 -5.22 14.16
C GLU A 212 4.91 -4.38 15.27
N ILE A 213 4.19 -3.33 14.92
CA ILE A 213 3.47 -2.46 15.90
C ILE A 213 2.46 -3.26 16.70
N LEU A 214 1.70 -4.14 16.07
CA LEU A 214 0.69 -4.97 16.74
C LEU A 214 1.33 -5.97 17.70
N GLU A 215 2.44 -6.62 17.30
CA GLU A 215 3.15 -7.55 18.20
C GLU A 215 3.79 -6.83 19.39
N GLU A 216 4.39 -5.66 19.18
CA GLU A 216 4.94 -4.82 20.25
C GLU A 216 3.88 -4.43 21.29
N ALA A 217 2.63 -4.24 20.86
CA ALA A 217 1.49 -3.97 21.75
C ALA A 217 0.92 -5.23 22.41
N GLY A 218 1.44 -6.42 22.11
CA GLY A 218 1.00 -7.69 22.71
C GLY A 218 -0.08 -8.43 21.93
N CYS A 219 -0.40 -8.03 20.70
CA CYS A 219 -1.29 -8.79 19.84
C CYS A 219 -0.59 -10.06 19.32
N LYS A 220 -1.36 -11.14 19.16
CA LYS A 220 -0.90 -12.34 18.44
C LYS A 220 -1.08 -12.10 16.94
N VAL A 221 0.01 -11.97 16.18
CA VAL A 221 -0.04 -11.78 14.74
C VAL A 221 0.31 -13.08 14.03
N CYS A 222 -0.60 -13.56 13.19
CA CYS A 222 -0.37 -14.68 12.29
C CYS A 222 -0.19 -14.13 10.88
N LEU A 223 0.95 -14.41 10.27
CA LEU A 223 1.28 -13.94 8.94
C LEU A 223 0.77 -14.95 7.90
N LEU A 224 -0.06 -14.49 7.00
CA LEU A 224 -0.51 -15.27 5.85
C LEU A 224 0.42 -15.02 4.67
N TYR A 225 0.86 -16.10 4.04
CA TYR A 225 1.66 -16.06 2.82
C TYR A 225 0.80 -15.65 1.63
N THR A 226 -0.36 -16.29 1.50
CA THR A 226 -1.42 -15.96 0.54
C THR A 226 -2.76 -16.36 1.14
N SER A 227 -3.78 -15.53 0.92
CA SER A 227 -5.15 -15.95 1.23
C SER A 227 -5.60 -16.92 0.14
N PRO A 228 -6.06 -18.13 0.48
CA PRO A 228 -6.59 -19.05 -0.52
C PRO A 228 -7.79 -18.42 -1.24
N SER A 229 -7.72 -18.40 -2.56
CA SER A 229 -8.84 -17.98 -3.39
C SER A 229 -9.79 -19.17 -3.58
N PRO A 230 -11.11 -18.94 -3.66
CA PRO A 230 -12.04 -20.00 -4.08
C PRO A 230 -11.70 -20.63 -5.43
N ARG A 231 -10.88 -19.95 -6.26
CA ARG A 231 -10.38 -20.48 -7.53
C ARG A 231 -9.18 -21.42 -7.40
N ASP A 232 -8.53 -21.45 -6.23
CA ASP A 232 -7.35 -22.28 -5.99
C ASP A 232 -7.73 -23.67 -5.45
N THR A 233 -9.03 -23.96 -5.37
CA THR A 233 -9.59 -25.23 -4.85
C THR A 233 -10.11 -26.17 -5.93
N GLU A 234 -9.80 -25.92 -7.21
CA GLU A 234 -10.10 -26.82 -8.32
C GLU A 234 -8.90 -27.70 -8.71
#